data_8d1da98d0eba822f075f2eb0502e51f1
#
_entry.id   8d1da98d0eba822f075f2eb0502e51f1
#
_cell.length_a   1.000
_cell.length_b   1.000
_cell.length_c   1.000
_cell.angle_alpha   90.00
_cell.angle_beta   90.00
_cell.angle_gamma   90.00
#
_symmetry.space_group_name_H-M   'P 1'
#
loop_
_entity.id
_entity.type
_entity.pdbx_description
1 polymer ?
#
loop_
_entity_poly.entity_id
_entity_poly.type
_entity_poly.pdbx_seq_one_letter_code
_entity_poly.pdbx_strand_id
1 'polypeptide(L)'
;DEHDIKWIQSLNCLKSCGMSIAEMKQYLALCMEGEGTIPERKVILAEKKETLLQSITELQKAVAYIDWKQRFYDDVLSGKTAYYSNLVPELLK
;
A
#
# COMPACT_ATOMS: atom_id res chain seq x y z
N ASP A 1 -3.15 24.39 20.76
CA ASP A 1 -3.80 23.72 21.88
C ASP A 1 -4.02 22.25 21.55
N GLU A 2 -4.69 21.51 22.41
CA GLU A 2 -4.92 20.08 22.22
C GLU A 2 -5.74 19.80 20.97
N HIS A 3 -6.69 20.63 20.62
CA HIS A 3 -7.51 20.48 19.42
C HIS A 3 -6.65 20.55 18.17
N ASP A 4 -5.73 21.50 18.14
CA ASP A 4 -4.85 21.69 16.98
C ASP A 4 -3.89 20.51 16.82
N ILE A 5 -3.39 19.99 17.94
CA ILE A 5 -2.48 18.84 17.91
C ILE A 5 -3.22 17.60 17.39
N LYS A 6 -4.42 17.35 17.89
CA LYS A 6 -5.23 16.21 17.43
C LYS A 6 -5.61 16.34 15.96
N TRP A 7 -5.90 17.56 15.52
CA TRP A 7 -6.23 17.83 14.13
C TRP A 7 -5.06 17.51 13.21
N ILE A 8 -3.84 17.95 13.58
CA ILE A 8 -2.63 17.67 12.82
C ILE A 8 -2.35 16.17 12.79
N GLN A 9 -2.53 15.47 13.92
CA GLN A 9 -2.35 14.02 13.98
C GLN A 9 -3.33 13.30 13.04
N SER A 10 -4.58 13.74 13.00
CA SER A 10 -5.59 13.18 12.09
C SER A 10 -5.19 13.37 10.64
N LEU A 11 -4.72 14.55 10.27
CA LEU A 11 -4.25 14.82 8.92
C LEU A 11 -3.08 13.91 8.53
N ASN A 12 -2.14 13.71 9.45
CA ASN A 12 -1.01 12.83 9.22
C ASN A 12 -1.45 11.38 9.02
N CYS A 13 -2.44 10.93 9.79
CA CYS A 13 -3.00 9.59 9.63
C CYS A 13 -3.65 9.40 8.26
N LEU A 14 -4.44 10.38 7.81
CA LEU A 14 -5.07 10.33 6.50
C LEU A 14 -4.02 10.30 5.38
N LYS A 15 -2.98 11.10 5.52
CA LYS A 15 -1.88 11.12 4.57
C LYS A 15 -1.16 9.76 4.53
N SER A 16 -0.94 9.15 5.69
CA SER A 16 -0.32 7.82 5.79
C SER A 16 -1.17 6.74 5.12
N CYS A 17 -2.49 6.93 5.08
CA CYS A 17 -3.40 6.03 4.39
C CYS A 17 -3.34 6.17 2.87
N GLY A 18 -2.53 7.08 2.37
CA GLY A 18 -2.40 7.28 0.93
C GLY A 18 -3.45 8.18 0.32
N MET A 19 -4.15 8.97 1.13
CA MET A 19 -5.12 9.93 0.60
C MET A 19 -4.41 11.08 -0.10
N SER A 20 -4.92 11.47 -1.26
CA SER A 20 -4.47 12.67 -1.96
C SER A 20 -4.95 13.91 -1.19
N ILE A 21 -4.37 15.07 -1.54
CA ILE A 21 -4.81 16.32 -0.94
C ILE A 21 -6.30 16.56 -1.22
N ALA A 22 -6.76 16.27 -2.44
CA ALA A 22 -8.17 16.42 -2.80
C ALA A 22 -9.07 15.50 -1.96
N GLU A 23 -8.66 14.24 -1.77
CA GLU A 23 -9.40 13.29 -0.94
C GLU A 23 -9.46 13.74 0.51
N MET A 24 -8.34 14.24 1.05
CA MET A 24 -8.31 14.74 2.42
C MET A 24 -9.23 15.94 2.59
N LYS A 25 -9.23 16.87 1.64
CA LYS A 25 -10.11 18.05 1.70
C LYS A 25 -11.57 17.64 1.70
N GLN A 26 -11.94 16.67 0.87
CA GLN A 26 -13.31 16.17 0.81
C GLN A 26 -13.71 15.53 2.15
N TYR A 27 -12.85 14.69 2.69
CA TYR A 27 -13.12 14.03 3.97
C TYR A 27 -13.27 15.05 5.10
N LEU A 28 -12.37 16.04 5.16
CA LEU A 28 -12.40 17.07 6.18
C LEU A 28 -13.63 17.95 6.07
N ALA A 29 -14.08 18.26 4.84
CA ALA A 29 -15.30 19.01 4.63
C ALA A 29 -16.51 18.26 5.22
N LEU A 30 -16.57 16.94 5.04
CA LEU A 30 -17.62 16.13 5.62
C LEU A 30 -17.56 16.15 7.15
N CYS A 31 -16.36 16.11 7.72
CA CYS A 31 -16.18 16.19 9.17
C CYS A 31 -16.73 17.51 9.71
N MET A 32 -16.53 18.61 8.99
CA MET A 32 -16.98 19.93 9.40
C MET A 32 -18.51 20.08 9.32
N GLU A 33 -19.16 19.29 8.47
CA GLU A 33 -20.63 19.28 8.39
C GLU A 33 -21.25 18.59 9.58
N GLY A 34 -20.47 17.84 10.36
CA GLY A 34 -20.91 17.27 11.61
C GLY A 34 -21.34 15.81 11.51
N GLU A 35 -22.01 15.38 12.54
CA GLU A 35 -22.36 13.98 12.77
C GLU A 35 -23.20 13.35 11.66
N GLY A 36 -24.00 14.15 10.98
CA GLY A 36 -24.86 13.66 9.90
C GLY A 36 -24.09 13.06 8.73
N THR A 37 -22.80 13.35 8.58
CA THR A 37 -21.99 12.84 7.48
C THR A 37 -21.18 11.59 7.86
N ILE A 38 -21.37 11.05 9.05
CA ILE A 38 -20.65 9.85 9.49
C ILE A 38 -20.86 8.68 8.52
N PRO A 39 -22.09 8.38 8.04
CA PRO A 39 -22.23 7.28 7.08
C PRO A 39 -21.38 7.46 5.82
N GLU A 40 -21.31 8.66 5.28
CA GLU A 40 -20.50 8.95 4.10
C GLU A 40 -19.00 8.81 4.38
N ARG A 41 -18.58 9.29 5.56
CA ARG A 41 -17.18 9.15 5.97
C ARG A 41 -16.78 7.69 6.12
N LYS A 42 -17.68 6.85 6.64
CA LYS A 42 -17.42 5.42 6.78
C LYS A 42 -17.21 4.75 5.42
N VAL A 43 -17.97 5.15 4.42
CA VAL A 43 -17.81 4.62 3.07
C VAL A 43 -16.44 4.97 2.50
N ILE A 44 -16.02 6.23 2.65
CA ILE A 44 -14.71 6.69 2.18
C ILE A 44 -13.59 5.88 2.83
N LEU A 45 -13.66 5.68 4.14
CA LEU A 45 -12.65 4.92 4.87
C LEU A 45 -12.64 3.45 4.47
N ALA A 46 -13.81 2.86 4.24
CA ALA A 46 -13.91 1.47 3.81
C ALA A 46 -13.27 1.26 2.44
N GLU A 47 -13.51 2.17 1.51
CA GLU A 47 -12.91 2.11 0.18
C GLU A 47 -11.38 2.24 0.26
N LYS A 48 -10.90 3.15 1.08
CA LYS A 48 -9.47 3.33 1.25
C LYS A 48 -8.82 2.10 1.88
N LYS A 49 -9.49 1.51 2.87
CA LYS A 49 -9.01 0.27 3.50
C LYS A 49 -8.87 -0.85 2.47
N GLU A 50 -9.87 -1.00 1.59
CA GLU A 50 -9.83 -2.03 0.55
C GLU A 50 -8.64 -1.82 -0.39
N THR A 51 -8.40 -0.58 -0.82
CA THR A 51 -7.27 -0.25 -1.68
C THR A 51 -5.94 -0.60 -0.98
N LEU A 52 -5.82 -0.29 0.31
CA LEU A 52 -4.61 -0.60 1.07
C LEU A 52 -4.40 -2.11 1.19
N LEU A 53 -5.47 -2.87 1.42
CA LEU A 53 -5.37 -4.32 1.53
C LEU A 53 -4.90 -4.95 0.21
N GLN A 54 -5.37 -4.42 -0.92
CA GLN A 54 -4.91 -4.86 -2.23
C GLN A 54 -3.42 -4.57 -2.43
N SER A 55 -2.98 -3.38 -2.01
CA SER A 55 -1.57 -3.00 -2.08
C SER A 55 -0.69 -3.92 -1.23
N ILE A 56 -1.16 -4.28 -0.04
CA ILE A 56 -0.45 -5.21 0.84
C ILE A 56 -0.26 -6.55 0.13
N THR A 57 -1.33 -7.07 -0.47
CA THR A 57 -1.26 -8.34 -1.21
C THR A 57 -0.24 -8.28 -2.34
N GLU A 58 -0.24 -7.20 -3.11
CA GLU A 58 0.70 -7.02 -4.21
C GLU A 58 2.14 -6.94 -3.72
N LEU A 59 2.36 -6.23 -2.61
CA LEU A 59 3.70 -6.12 -2.03
C LEU A 59 4.18 -7.48 -1.49
N GLN A 60 3.29 -8.27 -0.91
CA GLN A 60 3.64 -9.62 -0.45
C GLN A 60 4.07 -10.51 -1.63
N LYS A 61 3.39 -10.41 -2.76
CA LYS A 61 3.78 -11.14 -3.97
C LYS A 61 5.15 -10.70 -4.47
N ALA A 62 5.43 -9.41 -4.43
CA ALA A 62 6.74 -8.87 -4.83
C ALA A 62 7.85 -9.40 -3.92
N VAL A 63 7.61 -9.42 -2.62
CA VAL A 63 8.58 -9.97 -1.65
C VAL A 63 8.82 -11.46 -1.92
N ALA A 64 7.76 -12.22 -2.17
CA ALA A 64 7.89 -13.64 -2.47
C ALA A 64 8.74 -13.87 -3.73
N TYR A 65 8.55 -13.05 -4.75
CA TYR A 65 9.36 -13.13 -5.97
C TYR A 65 10.84 -12.88 -5.67
N ILE A 66 11.14 -11.85 -4.88
CA ILE A 66 12.51 -11.53 -4.50
C ILE A 66 13.14 -12.68 -3.71
N ASP A 67 12.42 -13.27 -2.76
CA ASP A 67 12.88 -14.40 -1.98
C ASP A 67 13.22 -15.59 -2.88
N TRP A 68 12.34 -15.85 -3.85
CA TRP A 68 12.58 -16.93 -4.82
C TRP A 68 13.83 -16.66 -5.64
N LYS A 69 14.00 -15.42 -6.10
CA LYS A 69 15.15 -15.02 -6.91
C LYS A 69 16.46 -15.16 -6.13
N GLN A 70 16.45 -14.76 -4.87
CA GLN A 70 17.62 -14.89 -3.99
C GLN A 70 18.01 -16.36 -3.83
N ARG A 71 17.04 -17.24 -3.61
CA ARG A 71 17.30 -18.66 -3.47
C ARG A 71 17.84 -19.25 -4.77
N PHE A 72 17.30 -18.81 -5.89
CA PHE A 72 17.80 -19.24 -7.19
C PHE A 72 19.28 -18.89 -7.36
N TYR A 73 19.64 -17.65 -7.04
CA TYR A 73 21.04 -17.22 -7.14
C TYR A 73 21.94 -17.97 -6.15
N ASP A 74 21.46 -18.22 -4.96
CA ASP A 74 22.22 -19.02 -3.99
C ASP A 74 22.48 -20.42 -4.52
N ASP A 75 21.48 -21.02 -5.15
CA ASP A 75 21.61 -22.35 -5.74
C ASP A 75 22.60 -22.35 -6.93
N VAL A 76 22.59 -21.30 -7.74
CA VAL A 76 23.57 -21.17 -8.82
C VAL A 76 25.00 -21.07 -8.28
N LEU A 77 25.18 -20.20 -7.25
CA LEU A 77 26.50 -19.99 -6.66
C LEU A 77 27.02 -21.24 -5.96
N SER A 78 26.12 -22.06 -5.40
CA SER A 78 26.53 -23.32 -4.75
C SER A 78 26.67 -24.49 -5.72
N GLY A 79 26.36 -24.29 -7.00
CA GLY A 79 26.46 -25.32 -8.00
C GLY A 79 25.29 -26.27 -8.08
N LYS A 80 24.22 -26.01 -7.36
CA LYS A 80 23.04 -26.88 -7.35
C LYS A 80 22.21 -26.78 -8.63
N THR A 81 22.25 -25.65 -9.31
CA THR A 81 21.49 -25.44 -10.54
C THR A 81 22.30 -24.58 -11.51
N ALA A 82 21.99 -24.69 -12.78
CA ALA A 82 22.61 -23.87 -13.80
C ALA A 82 21.96 -22.49 -13.87
N TYR A 83 22.74 -21.47 -14.18
CA TYR A 83 22.23 -20.16 -14.37
C TYR A 83 21.39 -20.03 -15.64
N TYR A 84 20.26 -19.37 -15.53
CA TYR A 84 19.49 -18.92 -16.68
C TYR A 84 18.73 -17.65 -16.27
N SER A 85 18.37 -16.81 -17.23
CA SER A 85 17.56 -15.62 -16.91
C SER A 85 16.09 -16.00 -16.85
N ASN A 86 15.45 -15.72 -15.72
CA ASN A 86 14.03 -15.97 -15.57
C ASN A 86 13.18 -14.70 -15.78
N LEU A 87 13.83 -13.62 -16.23
CA LEU A 87 13.12 -12.40 -16.58
C LEU A 87 12.58 -12.44 -18.00
N VAL A 88 13.36 -13.01 -18.92
CA VAL A 88 12.98 -13.09 -20.32
C VAL A 88 13.30 -14.49 -20.87
N PRO A 89 12.75 -15.55 -20.29
CA PRO A 89 13.13 -16.91 -20.67
C PRO A 89 12.88 -17.23 -22.13
N GLU A 90 11.84 -16.64 -22.71
CA GLU A 90 11.50 -16.88 -24.11
C GLU A 90 12.55 -16.31 -25.07
N LEU A 91 13.20 -15.22 -24.68
CA LEU A 91 14.18 -14.57 -25.53
C LEU A 91 15.56 -15.22 -25.45
N LEU A 92 15.78 -16.05 -24.45
CA LEU A 92 17.07 -16.67 -24.18
C LEU A 92 17.17 -18.13 -24.65
N LYS A 93 16.12 -18.64 -25.23
CA LYS A 93 16.14 -20.00 -25.77
C LYS A 93 16.96 -20.15 -27.02
#